data_b3ef6e4640cb31cf6ce43a6b8eb1f5cf
#
_entry.id   b3ef6e4640cb31cf6ce43a6b8eb1f5cf
#
_cell.length_a   1.000
_cell.length_b   1.000
_cell.length_c   1.000
_cell.angle_alpha   90.00
_cell.angle_beta   90.00
_cell.angle_gamma   90.00
#
_symmetry.space_group_name_H-M   'P 1'
#
loop_
_entity.id
_entity.type
_entity.pdbx_description
1 polymer ?
#
loop_
_entity_poly.entity_id
_entity_poly.type
_entity_poly.pdbx_seq_one_letter_code
_entity_poly.pdbx_strand_id
1 'polypeptide(L)'
;MNRIGIGHFRPLIMVVISRKDLKPEKRIELYTAVERFIFICFRLGYFNATFRSSEYYRASRSIYRKEMDIDDLINNINETTDANIEYALPNFITKIEKHFDNKGGFYYWNSIKYFLYEYEYQLAKKNNLDKVSWEMFTKTEKDKVSIEHILPQTPTKYYWRNQFRQFSNEEIELLSCAIGNLLPLSQSINSALQNDSFEDKKASKNGGRRGYQNGSHSEIEVAQENDWTAECIYQRSKKLLEFMENRWKFSFTSDQLNKLIYVTWVNDDRPMPASLPKESEESVISLSKDKMPEKPIGNLERLQLKFWTEFVEYCKAEGRECDIALRKPLAQNWYDVPVNGADYHLSYTVTRSKYLSLLIYAYNKEVFERLESKKSKIEEIFGDKLDWYSSREGSEAKRIIYKREADVFNPSKQEEYFAWMIDKCDELSNALVQVGEMDEEPQEKDKFSKLKQYLENCGKTELTLTFVDIEAIIGCTLCKSAYNYSAYWNPSPTHTMPNTILAAGFKVVSVDLVSKSLLLQKIIETSGKLSNL
;
A
#
# COMPACT_ATOMS: atom_id res chain seq x y z
N MET A 1 -24.61 -0.47 2.91
CA MET A 1 -24.35 -1.09 4.23
C MET A 1 -22.95 -1.71 4.31
N ASN A 2 -22.54 -2.63 3.43
CA ASN A 2 -21.18 -3.22 3.48
C ASN A 2 -20.05 -2.19 3.31
N ARG A 3 -20.31 -1.09 2.62
CA ARG A 3 -19.32 -0.02 2.35
C ARG A 3 -18.81 0.66 3.62
N ILE A 4 -19.71 0.95 4.56
CA ILE A 4 -19.38 1.61 5.82
C ILE A 4 -19.04 0.62 6.93
N GLY A 5 -19.34 -0.67 6.72
CA GLY A 5 -19.21 -1.73 7.71
C GLY A 5 -20.44 -1.78 8.66
N ILE A 6 -21.09 -2.92 8.72
CA ILE A 6 -22.36 -3.07 9.44
C ILE A 6 -22.23 -3.61 10.87
N GLY A 7 -21.02 -4.08 11.26
CA GLY A 7 -20.76 -4.52 12.63
C GLY A 7 -21.90 -5.30 13.28
N HIS A 8 -22.33 -4.82 14.44
CA HIS A 8 -23.44 -5.39 15.23
C HIS A 8 -24.83 -5.20 14.61
N PHE A 9 -25.00 -4.43 13.54
CA PHE A 9 -26.28 -4.32 12.81
C PHE A 9 -26.54 -5.51 11.86
N ARG A 10 -25.62 -6.43 11.67
CA ARG A 10 -25.82 -7.60 10.78
C ARG A 10 -27.10 -8.38 11.09
N PRO A 11 -27.42 -8.74 12.35
CA PRO A 11 -28.67 -9.46 12.65
C PRO A 11 -29.92 -8.67 12.26
N LEU A 12 -29.94 -7.36 12.53
CA LEU A 12 -31.05 -6.49 12.13
C LEU A 12 -31.23 -6.47 10.61
N ILE A 13 -30.16 -6.29 9.86
CA ILE A 13 -30.18 -6.30 8.39
C ILE A 13 -30.71 -7.64 7.85
N MET A 14 -30.25 -8.76 8.41
CA MET A 14 -30.69 -10.10 8.01
C MET A 14 -32.20 -10.29 8.27
N VAL A 15 -32.68 -9.88 9.44
CA VAL A 15 -34.11 -9.93 9.78
C VAL A 15 -34.94 -9.11 8.79
N VAL A 16 -34.52 -7.87 8.51
CA VAL A 16 -35.24 -6.98 7.58
C VAL A 16 -35.25 -7.50 6.16
N ILE A 17 -34.17 -8.13 5.70
CA ILE A 17 -34.12 -8.80 4.38
C ILE A 17 -35.12 -9.99 4.34
N SER A 18 -35.23 -10.76 5.42
CA SER A 18 -36.13 -11.92 5.49
C SER A 18 -37.64 -11.56 5.56
N ARG A 19 -37.96 -10.34 6.02
CA ARG A 19 -39.33 -9.84 6.15
C ARG A 19 -39.90 -9.45 4.79
N LYS A 20 -40.57 -10.40 4.10
CA LYS A 20 -41.17 -10.21 2.77
C LYS A 20 -42.35 -9.20 2.76
N ASP A 21 -42.97 -8.99 3.90
CA ASP A 21 -44.06 -8.04 4.13
C ASP A 21 -43.60 -6.57 4.18
N LEU A 22 -42.29 -6.30 4.39
CA LEU A 22 -41.75 -4.93 4.37
C LEU A 22 -41.54 -4.44 2.93
N LYS A 23 -42.09 -3.26 2.64
CA LYS A 23 -41.88 -2.57 1.36
C LYS A 23 -40.40 -2.21 1.16
N PRO A 24 -39.91 -2.21 -0.10
CA PRO A 24 -38.51 -1.83 -0.40
C PRO A 24 -38.13 -0.46 0.15
N GLU A 25 -39.03 0.52 0.10
CA GLU A 25 -38.82 1.89 0.56
C GLU A 25 -38.51 1.91 2.07
N LYS A 26 -39.26 1.15 2.88
CA LYS A 26 -39.01 1.05 4.32
C LYS A 26 -37.71 0.38 4.67
N ARG A 27 -37.26 -0.59 3.87
CA ARG A 27 -35.92 -1.18 4.03
C ARG A 27 -34.85 -0.15 3.74
N ILE A 28 -35.00 0.67 2.69
CA ILE A 28 -34.07 1.73 2.32
C ILE A 28 -34.03 2.79 3.42
N GLU A 29 -35.17 3.20 3.98
CA GLU A 29 -35.24 4.15 5.10
C GLU A 29 -34.44 3.63 6.30
N LEU A 30 -34.67 2.38 6.72
CA LEU A 30 -33.91 1.78 7.80
C LEU A 30 -32.40 1.71 7.49
N TYR A 31 -32.03 1.29 6.29
CA TYR A 31 -30.60 1.21 5.93
C TYR A 31 -29.94 2.58 5.93
N THR A 32 -30.68 3.63 5.56
CA THR A 32 -30.22 5.01 5.58
C THR A 32 -30.03 5.49 7.03
N ALA A 33 -30.97 5.18 7.93
CA ALA A 33 -30.86 5.52 9.35
C ALA A 33 -29.67 4.80 10.00
N VAL A 34 -29.51 3.51 9.74
CA VAL A 34 -28.37 2.71 10.25
C VAL A 34 -27.05 3.21 9.70
N GLU A 35 -26.98 3.52 8.41
CA GLU A 35 -25.77 4.08 7.78
C GLU A 35 -25.38 5.42 8.41
N ARG A 36 -26.37 6.30 8.61
CA ARG A 36 -26.17 7.60 9.26
C ARG A 36 -25.66 7.44 10.70
N PHE A 37 -26.25 6.52 11.47
CA PHE A 37 -25.79 6.20 12.82
C PHE A 37 -24.33 5.72 12.83
N ILE A 38 -23.98 4.80 11.92
CA ILE A 38 -22.63 4.29 11.85
C ILE A 38 -21.64 5.42 11.48
N PHE A 39 -22.01 6.28 10.54
CA PHE A 39 -21.15 7.38 10.14
C PHE A 39 -20.93 8.35 11.27
N ILE A 40 -21.99 8.85 11.90
CA ILE A 40 -21.91 9.83 13.00
C ILE A 40 -21.19 9.24 14.23
N CYS A 41 -21.66 8.10 14.75
CA CYS A 41 -21.13 7.57 16.00
C CYS A 41 -19.76 6.93 15.87
N PHE A 42 -19.51 6.17 14.80
CA PHE A 42 -18.27 5.39 14.70
C PHE A 42 -17.22 6.00 13.76
N ARG A 43 -17.61 6.75 12.72
CA ARG A 43 -16.64 7.31 11.76
C ARG A 43 -16.24 8.73 12.11
N LEU A 44 -17.15 9.53 12.66
CA LEU A 44 -16.87 10.83 13.20
C LEU A 44 -16.60 10.77 14.71
N GLY A 45 -17.50 10.16 15.49
CA GLY A 45 -17.47 10.16 16.94
C GLY A 45 -16.40 9.25 17.57
N TYR A 46 -15.91 8.25 16.85
CA TYR A 46 -14.98 7.24 17.38
C TYR A 46 -15.51 6.50 18.63
N PHE A 47 -16.82 6.33 18.70
CA PHE A 47 -17.45 5.61 19.82
C PHE A 47 -17.00 4.15 19.85
N ASN A 48 -17.08 3.53 21.02
CA ASN A 48 -16.73 2.13 21.18
C ASN A 48 -17.53 1.25 20.20
N ALA A 49 -16.88 0.28 19.57
CA ALA A 49 -17.51 -0.62 18.58
C ALA A 49 -18.74 -1.37 19.10
N THR A 50 -18.90 -1.51 20.41
CA THR A 50 -20.05 -2.13 21.08
C THR A 50 -21.14 -1.13 21.48
N PHE A 51 -20.97 0.16 21.18
CA PHE A 51 -21.95 1.19 21.54
C PHE A 51 -23.36 0.81 21.06
N ARG A 52 -24.28 0.69 22.02
CA ARG A 52 -25.67 0.25 21.86
C ARG A 52 -25.89 -1.12 21.16
N SER A 53 -24.86 -1.96 21.06
CA SER A 53 -24.98 -3.26 20.36
C SER A 53 -26.10 -4.15 20.94
N SER A 54 -26.23 -4.23 22.28
CA SER A 54 -27.27 -5.03 22.92
C SER A 54 -28.69 -4.54 22.64
N GLU A 55 -28.86 -3.22 22.47
CA GLU A 55 -30.14 -2.61 22.07
C GLU A 55 -30.55 -3.04 20.66
N TYR A 56 -29.64 -2.94 19.70
CA TYR A 56 -29.92 -3.33 18.32
C TYR A 56 -30.06 -4.86 18.12
N TYR A 57 -29.42 -5.66 18.97
CA TYR A 57 -29.69 -7.11 19.02
C TYR A 57 -31.10 -7.40 19.54
N ARG A 58 -31.57 -6.69 20.59
CA ARG A 58 -32.95 -6.80 21.07
C ARG A 58 -33.95 -6.32 20.02
N ALA A 59 -33.71 -5.17 19.39
CA ALA A 59 -34.54 -4.65 18.31
C ALA A 59 -34.63 -5.65 17.14
N SER A 60 -33.54 -6.29 16.76
CA SER A 60 -33.54 -7.34 15.74
C SER A 60 -34.51 -8.48 16.07
N ARG A 61 -34.52 -8.93 17.34
CA ARG A 61 -35.43 -9.97 17.83
C ARG A 61 -36.90 -9.50 17.81
N SER A 62 -37.16 -8.27 18.28
CA SER A 62 -38.55 -7.71 18.33
C SER A 62 -39.10 -7.48 16.94
N ILE A 63 -38.29 -7.02 15.98
CA ILE A 63 -38.71 -6.90 14.56
C ILE A 63 -38.99 -8.29 13.95
N TYR A 64 -38.15 -9.30 14.27
CA TYR A 64 -38.39 -10.66 13.79
C TYR A 64 -39.72 -11.22 14.31
N ARG A 65 -40.06 -10.96 15.58
CA ARG A 65 -41.27 -11.42 16.24
C ARG A 65 -42.52 -10.56 15.92
N LYS A 66 -42.34 -9.46 15.19
CA LYS A 66 -43.39 -8.46 14.93
C LYS A 66 -43.91 -7.77 16.21
N GLU A 67 -43.09 -7.70 17.24
CA GLU A 67 -43.35 -7.04 18.53
C GLU A 67 -43.02 -5.55 18.48
N MET A 68 -42.27 -5.09 17.48
CA MET A 68 -41.85 -3.69 17.28
C MET A 68 -42.19 -3.29 15.83
N ASP A 69 -42.70 -2.08 15.67
CA ASP A 69 -42.89 -1.48 14.35
C ASP A 69 -41.53 -1.03 13.77
N ILE A 70 -41.43 -1.10 12.43
CA ILE A 70 -40.19 -0.71 11.74
C ILE A 70 -39.98 0.82 11.76
N ASP A 71 -41.07 1.59 11.77
CA ASP A 71 -41.02 3.05 11.82
C ASP A 71 -40.58 3.53 13.20
N ASP A 72 -41.02 2.89 14.28
CA ASP A 72 -40.54 3.16 15.65
C ASP A 72 -39.04 2.91 15.77
N LEU A 73 -38.57 1.84 15.16
CA LEU A 73 -37.12 1.55 15.15
C LEU A 73 -36.33 2.59 14.36
N ILE A 74 -36.80 2.99 13.18
CA ILE A 74 -36.16 4.03 12.35
C ILE A 74 -36.09 5.35 13.13
N ASN A 75 -37.18 5.75 13.78
CA ASN A 75 -37.25 6.95 14.60
C ASN A 75 -36.27 6.89 15.78
N ASN A 76 -36.25 5.78 16.50
CA ASN A 76 -35.31 5.57 17.62
C ASN A 76 -33.84 5.65 17.18
N ILE A 77 -33.48 5.06 16.02
CA ILE A 77 -32.11 5.15 15.47
C ILE A 77 -31.77 6.60 15.13
N ASN A 78 -32.70 7.35 14.51
CA ASN A 78 -32.47 8.74 14.15
C ASN A 78 -32.35 9.64 15.39
N GLU A 79 -33.26 9.54 16.35
CA GLU A 79 -33.20 10.28 17.62
C GLU A 79 -31.91 10.00 18.39
N THR A 80 -31.53 8.72 18.45
CA THR A 80 -30.26 8.32 19.06
C THR A 80 -29.06 8.94 18.31
N THR A 81 -29.09 8.99 16.99
CA THR A 81 -28.04 9.60 16.19
C THR A 81 -27.96 11.10 16.47
N ASP A 82 -29.09 11.79 16.44
CA ASP A 82 -29.18 13.23 16.65
C ASP A 82 -28.67 13.63 18.05
N ALA A 83 -29.07 12.88 19.07
CA ALA A 83 -28.62 13.11 20.45
C ALA A 83 -27.09 12.92 20.66
N ASN A 84 -26.42 12.26 19.72
CA ASN A 84 -24.97 12.00 19.83
C ASN A 84 -24.12 12.88 18.91
N ILE A 85 -24.71 13.75 18.09
CA ILE A 85 -23.98 14.66 17.19
C ILE A 85 -23.07 15.58 18.00
N GLU A 86 -23.56 16.16 19.09
CA GLU A 86 -22.80 17.11 19.93
C GLU A 86 -21.53 16.49 20.55
N TYR A 87 -21.50 15.18 20.74
CA TYR A 87 -20.31 14.45 21.22
C TYR A 87 -19.43 13.97 20.07
N ALA A 88 -20.03 13.62 18.94
CA ALA A 88 -19.30 13.07 17.80
C ALA A 88 -18.44 14.12 17.08
N LEU A 89 -18.97 15.34 16.89
CA LEU A 89 -18.26 16.38 16.15
C LEU A 89 -16.97 16.85 16.84
N PRO A 90 -16.94 17.16 18.16
CA PRO A 90 -15.70 17.49 18.85
C PRO A 90 -14.65 16.37 18.78
N ASN A 91 -15.07 15.13 18.91
CA ASN A 91 -14.15 13.97 18.77
C ASN A 91 -13.53 13.91 17.39
N PHE A 92 -14.35 14.12 16.34
CA PHE A 92 -13.88 14.16 14.96
C PHE A 92 -12.84 15.27 14.76
N ILE A 93 -13.17 16.50 15.18
CA ILE A 93 -12.30 17.67 15.04
C ILE A 93 -10.97 17.43 15.74
N THR A 94 -11.01 17.03 17.00
CA THR A 94 -9.79 16.72 17.77
C THR A 94 -8.94 15.65 17.09
N LYS A 95 -9.59 14.68 16.46
CA LYS A 95 -8.86 13.62 15.75
C LYS A 95 -8.21 14.13 14.46
N ILE A 96 -8.90 14.98 13.70
CA ILE A 96 -8.37 15.57 12.46
C ILE A 96 -7.25 16.56 12.80
N GLU A 97 -7.40 17.42 13.82
CA GLU A 97 -6.33 18.30 14.28
C GLU A 97 -5.05 17.50 14.61
N LYS A 98 -5.18 16.42 15.40
CA LYS A 98 -4.04 15.51 15.68
C LYS A 98 -3.43 14.86 14.42
N HIS A 99 -4.24 14.62 13.39
CA HIS A 99 -3.71 14.13 12.12
C HIS A 99 -2.92 15.22 11.39
N PHE A 100 -3.34 16.50 11.47
CA PHE A 100 -2.59 17.62 10.91
C PHE A 100 -1.28 17.86 11.68
N ASP A 101 -1.30 17.78 13.02
CA ASP A 101 -0.07 17.84 13.84
C ASP A 101 0.95 16.78 13.44
N ASN A 102 0.49 15.62 12.94
CA ASN A 102 1.32 14.54 12.41
C ASN A 102 1.49 14.63 10.87
N LYS A 103 1.20 15.77 10.25
CA LYS A 103 1.36 16.05 8.81
C LYS A 103 0.60 15.08 7.89
N GLY A 104 -0.48 14.48 8.37
CA GLY A 104 -1.31 13.53 7.61
C GLY A 104 -2.73 14.01 7.35
N GLY A 105 -3.22 15.02 8.07
CA GLY A 105 -4.53 15.63 7.91
C GLY A 105 -5.65 14.63 7.63
N PHE A 106 -6.48 14.93 6.65
CA PHE A 106 -7.57 14.04 6.23
C PHE A 106 -7.09 12.76 5.53
N TYR A 107 -5.88 12.73 5.00
CA TYR A 107 -5.33 11.52 4.40
C TYR A 107 -5.21 10.36 5.42
N TYR A 108 -4.99 10.68 6.72
CA TYR A 108 -4.94 9.69 7.80
C TYR A 108 -6.32 9.33 8.36
N TRP A 109 -7.39 9.98 7.91
CA TRP A 109 -8.73 9.61 8.33
C TRP A 109 -9.16 8.29 7.67
N ASN A 110 -9.35 7.25 8.46
CA ASN A 110 -9.67 5.90 7.97
C ASN A 110 -10.93 5.83 7.10
N SER A 111 -11.84 6.79 7.22
CA SER A 111 -13.08 6.82 6.45
C SER A 111 -13.02 7.69 5.20
N ILE A 112 -11.86 8.25 4.86
CA ILE A 112 -11.70 9.16 3.71
C ILE A 112 -12.16 8.51 2.38
N LYS A 113 -11.85 7.23 2.15
CA LYS A 113 -12.29 6.52 0.96
C LYS A 113 -13.81 6.38 0.88
N TYR A 114 -14.45 6.06 2.01
CA TYR A 114 -15.90 5.97 2.08
C TYR A 114 -16.55 7.34 1.82
N PHE A 115 -16.05 8.37 2.44
CA PHE A 115 -16.52 9.75 2.28
C PHE A 115 -16.41 10.21 0.81
N LEU A 116 -15.25 10.08 0.19
CA LEU A 116 -15.04 10.48 -1.19
C LEU A 116 -15.86 9.63 -2.19
N TYR A 117 -16.12 8.36 -1.87
CA TYR A 117 -17.05 7.55 -2.65
C TYR A 117 -18.50 8.09 -2.58
N GLU A 118 -18.97 8.48 -1.40
CA GLU A 118 -20.33 9.05 -1.26
C GLU A 118 -20.42 10.39 -2.00
N TYR A 119 -19.35 11.17 -2.03
CA TYR A 119 -19.28 12.40 -2.84
C TYR A 119 -19.34 12.09 -4.35
N GLU A 120 -18.54 11.16 -4.82
CA GLU A 120 -18.58 10.69 -6.22
C GLU A 120 -19.97 10.20 -6.61
N TYR A 121 -20.62 9.43 -5.73
CA TYR A 121 -21.98 8.94 -5.94
C TYR A 121 -23.01 10.07 -6.05
N GLN A 122 -22.85 11.16 -5.28
CA GLN A 122 -23.70 12.34 -5.39
C GLN A 122 -23.51 13.04 -6.74
N LEU A 123 -22.25 13.19 -7.19
CA LEU A 123 -21.96 13.80 -8.49
C LEU A 123 -22.54 12.97 -9.64
N ALA A 124 -22.40 11.65 -9.58
CA ALA A 124 -22.99 10.74 -10.57
C ALA A 124 -24.52 10.89 -10.66
N LYS A 125 -25.21 10.97 -9.51
CA LYS A 125 -26.66 11.21 -9.45
C LYS A 125 -27.07 12.53 -10.10
N LYS A 126 -26.33 13.60 -9.84
CA LYS A 126 -26.58 14.92 -10.46
C LYS A 126 -26.50 14.85 -11.99
N ASN A 127 -25.70 13.94 -12.53
CA ASN A 127 -25.50 13.73 -13.96
C ASN A 127 -26.37 12.60 -14.55
N ASN A 128 -27.43 12.14 -13.83
CA ASN A 128 -28.33 11.06 -14.23
C ASN A 128 -27.63 9.71 -14.50
N LEU A 129 -26.53 9.43 -13.83
CA LEU A 129 -25.81 8.17 -13.93
C LEU A 129 -26.01 7.34 -12.67
N ASP A 130 -26.53 6.12 -12.82
CA ASP A 130 -27.05 5.33 -11.71
C ASP A 130 -26.00 4.48 -10.97
N LYS A 131 -24.77 4.33 -11.48
CA LYS A 131 -23.83 3.37 -10.90
C LYS A 131 -22.39 3.86 -10.79
N VAL A 132 -21.98 4.11 -9.56
CA VAL A 132 -20.55 4.15 -9.17
C VAL A 132 -20.23 2.83 -8.49
N SER A 133 -19.24 2.08 -9.00
CA SER A 133 -18.88 0.79 -8.42
C SER A 133 -18.03 0.96 -7.16
N TRP A 134 -18.59 0.60 -6.01
CA TRP A 134 -17.85 0.54 -4.74
C TRP A 134 -16.72 -0.51 -4.78
N GLU A 135 -16.89 -1.54 -5.55
CA GLU A 135 -15.86 -2.59 -5.67
C GLU A 135 -14.51 -2.02 -6.12
N MET A 136 -14.53 -1.01 -6.99
CA MET A 136 -13.31 -0.32 -7.41
C MET A 136 -12.59 0.38 -6.24
N PHE A 137 -13.32 0.77 -5.18
CA PHE A 137 -12.75 1.39 -3.98
C PHE A 137 -12.18 0.39 -2.96
N THR A 138 -12.55 -0.89 -3.05
CA THR A 138 -12.25 -1.90 -2.04
C THR A 138 -11.43 -3.09 -2.54
N LYS A 139 -11.32 -3.29 -3.85
CA LYS A 139 -10.62 -4.44 -4.42
C LYS A 139 -9.12 -4.44 -4.09
N THR A 140 -8.63 -5.63 -3.76
CA THR A 140 -7.21 -5.93 -3.54
C THR A 140 -6.46 -6.23 -4.85
N GLU A 141 -7.16 -6.26 -5.99
CA GLU A 141 -6.61 -6.56 -7.31
C GLU A 141 -5.90 -5.34 -7.94
N LYS A 142 -5.22 -5.58 -9.05
CA LYS A 142 -4.25 -4.67 -9.70
C LYS A 142 -4.69 -3.21 -9.94
N ASP A 143 -5.98 -2.87 -9.82
CA ASP A 143 -6.50 -1.53 -10.07
C ASP A 143 -7.47 -1.05 -8.97
N LYS A 144 -7.05 -1.16 -7.72
CA LYS A 144 -7.79 -0.60 -6.57
C LYS A 144 -7.72 0.93 -6.56
N VAL A 145 -8.75 1.58 -6.02
CA VAL A 145 -8.74 3.03 -5.80
C VAL A 145 -7.78 3.39 -4.66
N SER A 146 -6.86 4.30 -4.95
CA SER A 146 -6.00 5.00 -4.01
C SER A 146 -6.47 6.44 -3.83
N ILE A 147 -5.92 7.13 -2.84
CA ILE A 147 -6.14 8.55 -2.65
C ILE A 147 -4.96 9.30 -3.26
N GLU A 148 -5.25 10.11 -4.25
CA GLU A 148 -4.32 11.01 -4.92
C GLU A 148 -4.21 12.33 -4.14
N HIS A 149 -3.00 12.90 -4.12
CA HIS A 149 -2.74 14.27 -3.71
C HIS A 149 -2.56 15.13 -4.97
N ILE A 150 -3.54 15.97 -5.29
CA ILE A 150 -3.51 16.81 -6.50
C ILE A 150 -2.26 17.70 -6.46
N LEU A 151 -2.07 18.49 -5.39
CA LEU A 151 -0.77 19.04 -5.00
C LEU A 151 0.03 17.89 -4.36
N PRO A 152 1.15 17.47 -4.94
CA PRO A 152 1.95 16.38 -4.39
C PRO A 152 2.41 16.66 -2.95
N GLN A 153 2.53 15.61 -2.13
CA GLN A 153 3.06 15.73 -0.75
C GLN A 153 4.48 16.30 -0.72
N THR A 154 5.26 16.01 -1.75
CA THR A 154 6.63 16.54 -1.92
C THR A 154 6.74 17.08 -3.34
N PRO A 155 6.38 18.36 -3.57
CA PRO A 155 6.41 18.98 -4.89
C PRO A 155 7.84 19.23 -5.33
N THR A 156 8.35 18.48 -6.30
CA THR A 156 9.72 18.57 -6.82
C THR A 156 9.81 19.35 -8.13
N LYS A 157 8.77 19.29 -8.97
CA LYS A 157 8.77 20.02 -10.26
C LYS A 157 8.69 21.52 -10.06
N TYR A 158 9.37 22.25 -10.96
CA TYR A 158 9.34 23.72 -11.00
C TYR A 158 7.93 24.29 -10.94
N TYR A 159 6.98 23.70 -11.69
CA TYR A 159 5.58 24.11 -11.70
C TYR A 159 5.00 24.26 -10.29
N TRP A 160 5.08 23.21 -9.47
CA TRP A 160 4.52 23.22 -8.11
C TRP A 160 5.29 24.18 -7.18
N ARG A 161 6.63 24.16 -7.24
CA ARG A 161 7.47 25.05 -6.43
C ARG A 161 7.19 26.52 -6.73
N ASN A 162 6.98 26.86 -8.01
CA ASN A 162 6.67 28.23 -8.41
C ASN A 162 5.23 28.62 -8.08
N GLN A 163 4.27 27.69 -8.23
CA GLN A 163 2.84 27.92 -7.94
C GLN A 163 2.59 28.17 -6.45
N PHE A 164 3.33 27.48 -5.57
CA PHE A 164 3.18 27.57 -4.12
C PHE A 164 4.34 28.31 -3.42
N ARG A 165 5.11 29.12 -4.15
CA ARG A 165 6.32 29.79 -3.66
C ARG A 165 6.13 30.77 -2.51
N GLN A 166 4.89 31.22 -2.27
CA GLN A 166 4.51 32.09 -1.15
C GLN A 166 4.33 31.35 0.17
N PHE A 167 4.33 30.04 0.14
CA PHE A 167 4.12 29.19 1.29
C PHE A 167 5.42 28.49 1.71
N SER A 168 5.58 28.30 3.01
CA SER A 168 6.67 27.48 3.55
C SER A 168 6.48 26.01 3.22
N ASN A 169 7.53 25.21 3.33
CA ASN A 169 7.43 23.76 3.14
C ASN A 169 6.44 23.11 4.10
N GLU A 170 6.34 23.60 5.32
CA GLU A 170 5.38 23.11 6.33
C GLU A 170 3.93 23.42 5.91
N GLU A 171 3.68 24.63 5.42
CA GLU A 171 2.36 25.01 4.90
C GLU A 171 1.98 24.19 3.65
N ILE A 172 2.93 23.92 2.77
CA ILE A 172 2.71 23.04 1.60
C ILE A 172 2.37 21.61 2.03
N GLU A 173 3.03 21.07 3.06
CA GLU A 173 2.68 19.77 3.63
C GLU A 173 1.24 19.76 4.16
N LEU A 174 0.82 20.80 4.88
CA LEU A 174 -0.55 20.93 5.41
C LEU A 174 -1.58 21.06 4.27
N LEU A 175 -1.30 21.86 3.25
CA LEU A 175 -2.13 21.98 2.05
C LEU A 175 -2.27 20.63 1.34
N SER A 176 -1.19 19.87 1.24
CA SER A 176 -1.20 18.57 0.55
C SER A 176 -2.15 17.57 1.18
N CYS A 177 -2.31 17.57 2.51
CA CYS A 177 -3.16 16.65 3.26
C CYS A 177 -4.54 17.22 3.64
N ALA A 178 -4.86 18.45 3.22
CA ALA A 178 -6.18 19.03 3.36
C ALA A 178 -7.21 18.26 2.52
N ILE A 179 -8.46 18.13 3.01
CA ILE A 179 -9.50 17.32 2.34
C ILE A 179 -9.75 17.78 0.91
N GLY A 180 -9.62 19.08 0.63
CA GLY A 180 -9.78 19.66 -0.70
C GLY A 180 -8.73 19.22 -1.71
N ASN A 181 -7.57 18.77 -1.24
CA ASN A 181 -6.48 18.29 -2.11
C ASN A 181 -6.56 16.78 -2.41
N LEU A 182 -7.48 16.06 -1.77
CA LEU A 182 -7.58 14.61 -1.88
C LEU A 182 -8.61 14.19 -2.93
N LEU A 183 -8.23 13.25 -3.79
CA LEU A 183 -9.05 12.77 -4.90
C LEU A 183 -9.00 11.23 -4.95
N PRO A 184 -10.15 10.52 -5.09
CA PRO A 184 -10.13 9.08 -5.32
C PRO A 184 -9.71 8.80 -6.76
N LEU A 185 -8.67 7.98 -6.93
CA LEU A 185 -8.09 7.69 -8.24
C LEU A 185 -7.65 6.23 -8.32
N SER A 186 -7.71 5.60 -9.50
CA SER A 186 -7.18 4.25 -9.64
C SER A 186 -5.66 4.25 -9.37
N GLN A 187 -5.18 3.18 -8.73
CA GLN A 187 -3.78 3.12 -8.29
C GLN A 187 -2.79 3.20 -9.45
N SER A 188 -3.14 2.62 -10.60
CA SER A 188 -2.30 2.66 -11.80
C SER A 188 -2.15 4.09 -12.33
N ILE A 189 -3.24 4.85 -12.38
CA ILE A 189 -3.22 6.24 -12.81
C ILE A 189 -2.50 7.12 -11.78
N ASN A 190 -2.81 6.95 -10.49
CA ASN A 190 -2.15 7.68 -9.41
C ASN A 190 -0.62 7.50 -9.45
N SER A 191 -0.16 6.26 -9.59
CA SER A 191 1.28 5.97 -9.70
C SER A 191 1.93 6.57 -10.95
N ALA A 192 1.17 6.81 -12.00
CA ALA A 192 1.68 7.42 -13.23
C ALA A 192 1.69 8.96 -13.20
N LEU A 193 0.82 9.58 -12.39
CA LEU A 193 0.71 11.04 -12.29
C LEU A 193 1.78 11.67 -11.40
N GLN A 194 2.07 11.06 -10.26
CA GLN A 194 3.09 11.50 -9.30
C GLN A 194 3.22 13.05 -9.15
N ASN A 195 4.39 13.59 -9.52
CA ASN A 195 4.70 15.02 -9.45
C ASN A 195 4.35 15.80 -10.75
N ASP A 196 3.61 15.21 -11.69
CA ASP A 196 3.24 15.92 -12.92
C ASP A 196 2.55 17.26 -12.64
N SER A 197 2.77 18.26 -13.52
CA SER A 197 2.06 19.55 -13.43
C SER A 197 0.55 19.35 -13.45
N PHE A 198 -0.20 20.32 -12.99
CA PHE A 198 -1.67 20.19 -12.98
C PHE A 198 -2.24 20.04 -14.39
N GLU A 199 -1.67 20.74 -15.36
CA GLU A 199 -2.03 20.59 -16.78
C GLU A 199 -1.77 19.17 -17.28
N ASP A 200 -0.61 18.61 -16.97
CA ASP A 200 -0.27 17.22 -17.31
C ASP A 200 -1.16 16.19 -16.60
N LYS A 201 -1.63 16.48 -15.37
CA LYS A 201 -2.58 15.64 -14.65
C LYS A 201 -3.98 15.69 -15.26
N LYS A 202 -4.39 16.84 -15.82
CA LYS A 202 -5.68 16.99 -16.50
C LYS A 202 -5.72 16.27 -17.83
N ALA A 203 -4.67 16.38 -18.62
CA ALA A 203 -4.63 15.90 -19.99
C ALA A 203 -4.28 14.41 -20.09
N SER A 204 -4.79 13.76 -21.14
CA SER A 204 -4.33 12.44 -21.53
C SER A 204 -2.99 12.55 -22.27
N LYS A 205 -1.98 11.74 -21.89
CA LYS A 205 -0.70 11.70 -22.60
C LYS A 205 -0.70 10.62 -23.70
N ASN A 206 0.00 10.89 -24.78
CA ASN A 206 0.26 9.91 -25.85
C ASN A 206 0.90 8.64 -25.22
N GLY A 207 0.28 7.48 -25.44
CA GLY A 207 0.70 6.20 -24.83
C GLY A 207 -0.32 5.56 -23.89
N GLY A 208 -1.55 6.09 -23.80
CA GLY A 208 -2.67 5.40 -23.13
C GLY A 208 -2.95 5.80 -21.69
N ARG A 209 -2.19 6.74 -21.09
CA ARG A 209 -2.53 7.28 -19.77
C ARG A 209 -3.64 8.33 -19.91
N ARG A 210 -4.81 8.08 -19.29
CA ARG A 210 -5.87 9.09 -19.17
C ARG A 210 -5.51 10.17 -18.14
N GLY A 211 -5.99 11.39 -18.35
CA GLY A 211 -5.97 12.45 -17.35
C GLY A 211 -7.30 12.58 -16.62
N TYR A 212 -7.40 13.55 -15.69
CA TYR A 212 -8.63 13.84 -14.93
C TYR A 212 -9.83 14.17 -15.82
N GLN A 213 -9.61 14.80 -16.97
CA GLN A 213 -10.68 15.15 -17.92
C GLN A 213 -11.47 13.93 -18.43
N ASN A 214 -10.86 12.75 -18.42
CA ASN A 214 -11.45 11.49 -18.88
C ASN A 214 -11.70 10.52 -17.72
N GLY A 215 -11.76 11.03 -16.50
CA GLY A 215 -11.87 10.25 -15.27
C GLY A 215 -13.29 10.14 -14.72
N SER A 216 -13.35 9.94 -13.40
CA SER A 216 -14.59 9.97 -12.61
C SER A 216 -15.16 11.39 -12.53
N HIS A 217 -16.38 11.53 -12.00
CA HIS A 217 -17.02 12.86 -11.89
C HIS A 217 -16.23 13.83 -11.01
N SER A 218 -15.62 13.34 -9.92
CA SER A 218 -14.78 14.17 -9.06
C SER A 218 -13.46 14.55 -9.73
N GLU A 219 -12.90 13.68 -10.59
CA GLU A 219 -11.74 14.02 -11.42
C GLU A 219 -12.08 15.09 -12.46
N ILE A 220 -13.21 14.93 -13.17
CA ILE A 220 -13.71 15.89 -14.16
C ILE A 220 -14.00 17.24 -13.49
N GLU A 221 -14.60 17.24 -12.29
CA GLU A 221 -14.84 18.47 -11.52
C GLU A 221 -13.53 19.22 -11.21
N VAL A 222 -12.51 18.51 -10.73
CA VAL A 222 -11.17 19.09 -10.50
C VAL A 222 -10.54 19.60 -11.79
N ALA A 223 -10.72 18.89 -12.90
CA ALA A 223 -10.15 19.26 -14.20
C ALA A 223 -10.76 20.55 -14.80
N GLN A 224 -11.88 21.03 -14.27
CA GLN A 224 -12.49 22.31 -14.69
C GLN A 224 -11.68 23.53 -14.23
N GLU A 225 -10.86 23.39 -13.18
CA GLU A 225 -9.98 24.45 -12.73
C GLU A 225 -8.90 24.73 -13.79
N ASN A 226 -8.64 26.02 -14.03
CA ASN A 226 -7.56 26.41 -14.95
C ASN A 226 -6.20 26.01 -14.40
N ASP A 227 -6.00 26.24 -13.11
CA ASP A 227 -4.78 25.91 -12.38
C ASP A 227 -5.12 25.40 -10.98
N TRP A 228 -4.18 24.71 -10.32
CA TRP A 228 -4.39 24.20 -8.98
C TRP A 228 -3.65 25.06 -7.97
N THR A 229 -4.40 25.82 -7.20
CA THR A 229 -3.88 26.82 -6.26
C THR A 229 -4.26 26.46 -4.81
N ALA A 230 -3.66 27.13 -3.84
CA ALA A 230 -4.05 26.99 -2.44
C ALA A 230 -5.52 27.40 -2.22
N GLU A 231 -6.00 28.42 -2.96
CA GLU A 231 -7.42 28.84 -2.94
C GLU A 231 -8.34 27.71 -3.46
N CYS A 232 -7.97 27.01 -4.54
CA CYS A 232 -8.73 25.85 -5.02
C CYS A 232 -8.85 24.78 -3.95
N ILE A 233 -7.75 24.49 -3.21
CA ILE A 233 -7.73 23.53 -2.11
C ILE A 233 -8.67 24.00 -0.99
N TYR A 234 -8.60 25.27 -0.60
CA TYR A 234 -9.46 25.85 0.43
C TYR A 234 -10.94 25.79 0.06
N GLN A 235 -11.31 26.27 -1.12
CA GLN A 235 -12.70 26.28 -1.57
C GLN A 235 -13.27 24.87 -1.73
N ARG A 236 -12.47 23.94 -2.26
CA ARG A 236 -12.91 22.56 -2.35
C ARG A 236 -13.01 21.89 -0.97
N SER A 237 -12.19 22.27 0.01
CA SER A 237 -12.35 21.82 1.39
C SER A 237 -13.69 22.24 1.98
N LYS A 238 -14.08 23.49 1.80
CA LYS A 238 -15.41 23.99 2.19
C LYS A 238 -16.54 23.22 1.53
N LYS A 239 -16.47 23.03 0.23
CA LYS A 239 -17.47 22.30 -0.56
C LYS A 239 -17.64 20.85 -0.09
N LEU A 240 -16.55 20.16 0.22
CA LEU A 240 -16.60 18.79 0.73
C LEU A 240 -17.15 18.70 2.15
N LEU A 241 -16.83 19.67 3.03
CA LEU A 241 -17.41 19.73 4.37
C LEU A 241 -18.90 20.07 4.32
N GLU A 242 -19.33 20.99 3.48
CA GLU A 242 -20.75 21.27 3.22
C GLU A 242 -21.49 20.03 2.69
N PHE A 243 -20.86 19.27 1.79
CA PHE A 243 -21.42 17.98 1.37
C PHE A 243 -21.59 17.02 2.55
N MET A 244 -20.61 16.98 3.47
CA MET A 244 -20.69 16.13 4.67
C MET A 244 -21.90 16.52 5.54
N GLU A 245 -22.11 17.79 5.80
CA GLU A 245 -23.26 18.31 6.56
C GLU A 245 -24.57 17.89 5.92
N ASN A 246 -24.72 18.16 4.63
CA ASN A 246 -25.94 17.90 3.87
C ASN A 246 -26.25 16.39 3.76
N ARG A 247 -25.21 15.57 3.53
CA ARG A 247 -25.37 14.11 3.33
C ARG A 247 -25.80 13.39 4.61
N TRP A 248 -25.26 13.80 5.76
CA TRP A 248 -25.55 13.17 7.06
C TRP A 248 -26.38 14.01 8.02
N LYS A 249 -26.93 15.14 7.54
CA LYS A 249 -27.90 15.98 8.24
C LYS A 249 -27.42 16.44 9.62
N PHE A 250 -26.38 17.21 9.65
CA PHE A 250 -25.89 17.96 10.81
C PHE A 250 -25.22 19.27 10.33
N SER A 251 -24.79 20.14 11.23
CA SER A 251 -24.09 21.37 10.88
C SER A 251 -22.89 21.57 11.76
N PHE A 252 -21.79 22.02 11.17
CA PHE A 252 -20.64 22.54 11.91
C PHE A 252 -20.86 24.00 12.30
N THR A 253 -20.33 24.43 13.43
CA THR A 253 -20.16 25.85 13.71
C THR A 253 -19.03 26.43 12.84
N SER A 254 -18.98 27.77 12.69
CA SER A 254 -17.89 28.42 11.95
C SER A 254 -16.51 28.10 12.53
N ASP A 255 -16.37 28.01 13.86
CA ASP A 255 -15.13 27.62 14.52
C ASP A 255 -14.75 26.16 14.19
N GLN A 256 -15.71 25.26 14.21
CA GLN A 256 -15.51 23.85 13.85
C GLN A 256 -15.08 23.68 12.38
N LEU A 257 -15.71 24.42 11.47
CA LEU A 257 -15.32 24.42 10.05
C LEU A 257 -13.88 24.93 9.88
N ASN A 258 -13.51 26.03 10.54
CA ASN A 258 -12.15 26.55 10.45
C ASN A 258 -11.11 25.56 10.97
N LYS A 259 -11.39 24.85 12.04
CA LYS A 259 -10.53 23.79 12.59
C LYS A 259 -10.39 22.60 11.63
N LEU A 260 -11.45 22.23 10.93
CA LEU A 260 -11.44 21.14 9.94
C LEU A 260 -10.77 21.55 8.64
N ILE A 261 -11.03 22.77 8.14
CA ILE A 261 -10.34 23.30 6.96
C ILE A 261 -8.84 23.40 7.23
N TYR A 262 -8.45 23.78 8.45
CA TYR A 262 -7.10 23.92 8.98
C TYR A 262 -6.24 24.96 8.26
N VAL A 263 -6.28 25.04 6.95
CA VAL A 263 -5.50 25.93 6.09
C VAL A 263 -6.20 27.29 5.85
N THR A 264 -6.84 27.84 6.88
CA THR A 264 -7.60 29.12 6.79
C THR A 264 -6.73 30.34 6.43
N TRP A 265 -5.44 30.27 6.77
CA TRP A 265 -4.42 31.28 6.46
C TRP A 265 -4.12 31.43 4.95
N VAL A 266 -4.68 30.57 4.10
CA VAL A 266 -4.58 30.71 2.63
C VAL A 266 -5.14 32.05 2.15
N ASN A 267 -6.13 32.58 2.85
CA ASN A 267 -6.78 33.85 2.51
C ASN A 267 -6.08 35.09 3.13
N ASP A 268 -4.99 34.89 3.87
CA ASP A 268 -4.21 36.01 4.39
C ASP A 268 -3.53 36.76 3.26
N ASP A 269 -3.52 38.08 3.35
CA ASP A 269 -2.83 38.92 2.37
C ASP A 269 -1.31 38.72 2.47
N ARG A 270 -0.75 38.05 1.48
CA ARG A 270 0.68 37.67 1.44
C ARG A 270 1.34 38.23 0.18
N PRO A 271 2.50 38.87 0.31
CA PRO A 271 3.25 39.30 -0.88
C PRO A 271 3.68 38.09 -1.70
N MET A 272 3.40 38.10 -2.99
CA MET A 272 3.85 37.08 -3.91
C MET A 272 5.35 37.24 -4.20
N PRO A 273 6.23 36.30 -3.83
CA PRO A 273 7.64 36.36 -4.17
C PRO A 273 7.85 36.37 -5.69
N ALA A 274 9.01 36.88 -6.14
CA ALA A 274 9.39 36.79 -7.55
C ALA A 274 9.36 35.31 -8.02
N SER A 275 9.01 35.11 -9.30
CA SER A 275 9.04 33.77 -9.90
C SER A 275 10.43 33.16 -9.77
N LEU A 276 10.46 31.89 -9.43
CA LEU A 276 11.70 31.14 -9.35
C LEU A 276 12.39 31.10 -10.73
N PRO A 277 13.72 31.14 -10.81
CA PRO A 277 14.41 30.96 -12.08
C PRO A 277 14.08 29.57 -12.64
N LYS A 278 13.75 29.51 -13.94
CA LYS A 278 13.63 28.22 -14.64
C LYS A 278 15.02 27.60 -14.73
N GLU A 279 15.34 26.69 -13.82
CA GLU A 279 16.48 25.79 -13.99
C GLU A 279 16.19 24.91 -15.22
N SER A 280 17.18 24.74 -16.11
CA SER A 280 17.04 23.79 -17.22
C SER A 280 16.75 22.40 -16.64
N GLU A 281 15.79 21.68 -17.17
CA GLU A 281 15.39 20.35 -16.69
C GLU A 281 16.56 19.34 -16.63
N GLU A 282 17.64 19.61 -17.36
CA GLU A 282 18.88 18.82 -17.36
C GLU A 282 19.67 18.92 -16.05
N SER A 283 19.63 20.05 -15.33
CA SER A 283 20.36 20.18 -14.05
C SER A 283 19.64 19.45 -12.89
N VAL A 284 18.35 19.19 -13.01
CA VAL A 284 17.56 18.44 -12.01
C VAL A 284 17.72 16.93 -12.18
N ILE A 285 17.99 16.46 -13.41
CA ILE A 285 18.18 15.04 -13.72
C ILE A 285 19.53 14.53 -13.17
N SER A 286 20.53 15.37 -13.04
CA SER A 286 21.84 14.98 -12.46
C SER A 286 21.86 14.92 -10.92
N LEU A 287 20.93 15.62 -10.25
CA LEU A 287 20.75 15.58 -8.79
C LEU A 287 19.67 14.57 -8.33
N SER A 288 18.85 14.05 -9.25
CA SER A 288 17.72 13.18 -8.93
C SER A 288 17.96 11.69 -9.17
N LYS A 289 19.16 11.28 -9.58
CA LYS A 289 19.52 9.85 -9.63
C LYS A 289 19.82 9.23 -8.27
N ASP A 290 20.00 10.07 -7.25
CA ASP A 290 20.14 9.63 -5.86
C ASP A 290 19.02 10.25 -5.01
N LYS A 291 18.08 9.42 -4.60
CA LYS A 291 16.98 9.65 -3.64
C LYS A 291 15.66 10.18 -4.23
N MET A 292 14.74 9.25 -4.52
CA MET A 292 13.31 9.51 -4.32
C MET A 292 13.12 9.98 -2.86
N PRO A 293 12.48 11.14 -2.60
CA PRO A 293 12.08 11.47 -1.24
C PRO A 293 10.93 10.51 -0.85
N GLU A 294 11.23 9.66 0.08
CA GLU A 294 10.29 8.85 0.82
C GLU A 294 9.29 9.78 1.53
N LYS A 295 8.05 9.28 1.79
CA LYS A 295 7.08 9.92 2.71
C LYS A 295 7.84 10.56 3.88
N PRO A 296 7.38 11.69 4.45
CA PRO A 296 7.93 12.19 5.69
C PRO A 296 7.80 11.10 6.74
N ILE A 297 8.89 10.40 6.95
CA ILE A 297 9.00 9.24 7.79
C ILE A 297 8.96 9.78 9.22
N GLY A 298 8.03 9.32 10.04
CA GLY A 298 7.98 9.61 11.46
C GLY A 298 9.32 9.27 12.13
N ASN A 299 9.58 9.84 13.30
CA ASN A 299 10.89 9.64 13.95
C ASN A 299 11.21 8.14 14.17
N LEU A 300 10.19 7.32 14.42
CA LEU A 300 10.34 5.86 14.52
C LEU A 300 10.64 5.22 13.15
N GLU A 301 9.93 5.63 12.12
CA GLU A 301 10.09 5.11 10.77
C GLU A 301 11.48 5.46 10.19
N ARG A 302 12.03 6.66 10.53
CA ARG A 302 13.42 7.01 10.21
C ARG A 302 14.43 6.10 10.90
N LEU A 303 14.20 5.80 12.19
CA LEU A 303 15.04 4.87 12.94
C LEU A 303 14.97 3.46 12.36
N GLN A 304 13.78 3.01 11.97
CA GLN A 304 13.58 1.72 11.33
C GLN A 304 14.28 1.64 9.96
N LEU A 305 14.09 2.66 9.11
CA LEU A 305 14.77 2.72 7.82
C LEU A 305 16.29 2.72 7.99
N LYS A 306 16.81 3.53 8.91
CA LYS A 306 18.24 3.56 9.23
C LYS A 306 18.72 2.18 9.67
N PHE A 307 18.02 1.54 10.61
CA PHE A 307 18.35 0.20 11.11
C PHE A 307 18.42 -0.84 9.99
N TRP A 308 17.41 -0.87 9.10
CA TRP A 308 17.40 -1.81 7.98
C TRP A 308 18.45 -1.49 6.92
N THR A 309 18.78 -0.22 6.72
CA THR A 309 19.86 0.18 5.80
C THR A 309 21.20 -0.31 6.33
N GLU A 310 21.49 -0.07 7.60
CA GLU A 310 22.73 -0.50 8.27
C GLU A 310 22.82 -2.04 8.34
N PHE A 311 21.69 -2.74 8.54
CA PHE A 311 21.63 -4.20 8.48
C PHE A 311 22.02 -4.74 7.10
N VAL A 312 21.47 -4.15 6.03
CA VAL A 312 21.80 -4.55 4.65
C VAL A 312 23.28 -4.27 4.35
N GLU A 313 23.82 -3.15 4.80
CA GLU A 313 25.25 -2.82 4.65
C GLU A 313 26.13 -3.81 5.41
N TYR A 314 25.73 -4.19 6.62
CA TYR A 314 26.42 -5.22 7.42
C TYR A 314 26.41 -6.58 6.71
N CYS A 315 25.27 -7.04 6.21
CA CYS A 315 25.21 -8.30 5.45
C CYS A 315 26.11 -8.29 4.22
N LYS A 316 26.20 -7.16 3.52
CA LYS A 316 27.12 -7.00 2.37
C LYS A 316 28.59 -7.08 2.78
N ALA A 317 28.94 -6.43 3.88
CA ALA A 317 30.31 -6.45 4.39
C ALA A 317 30.74 -7.88 4.83
N GLU A 318 29.81 -8.66 5.36
CA GLU A 318 30.03 -10.05 5.76
C GLU A 318 29.93 -11.06 4.57
N GLY A 319 29.69 -10.58 3.35
CA GLY A 319 29.56 -11.44 2.16
C GLY A 319 28.30 -12.30 2.14
N ARG A 320 27.25 -11.91 2.88
CA ARG A 320 26.01 -12.66 3.11
C ARG A 320 24.86 -12.20 2.22
N GLU A 321 25.15 -11.52 1.10
CA GLU A 321 24.13 -10.99 0.18
C GLU A 321 23.26 -12.10 -0.45
N CYS A 322 23.87 -13.23 -0.77
CA CYS A 322 23.21 -14.36 -1.40
C CYS A 322 22.33 -15.16 -0.43
N ASP A 323 22.68 -15.18 0.84
CA ASP A 323 22.06 -16.04 1.85
C ASP A 323 20.76 -15.46 2.41
N ILE A 324 20.59 -14.13 2.39
CA ILE A 324 19.43 -13.44 2.99
C ILE A 324 18.54 -12.79 1.92
N ALA A 325 18.82 -12.96 0.62
CA ALA A 325 18.08 -12.39 -0.50
C ALA A 325 17.69 -10.92 -0.25
N LEU A 326 18.69 -10.06 -0.05
CA LEU A 326 18.54 -8.69 0.45
C LEU A 326 17.52 -7.88 -0.32
N ARG A 327 16.48 -7.43 0.37
CA ARG A 327 15.46 -6.52 -0.15
C ARG A 327 15.86 -5.08 0.10
N LYS A 328 15.29 -4.16 -0.67
CA LYS A 328 15.45 -2.72 -0.41
C LYS A 328 14.94 -2.37 1.00
N PRO A 329 15.73 -1.72 1.86
CA PRO A 329 15.28 -1.23 3.16
C PRO A 329 14.08 -0.28 3.03
N LEU A 330 13.10 -0.44 3.90
CA LEU A 330 11.90 0.40 3.95
C LEU A 330 11.68 0.92 5.36
N ALA A 331 10.97 2.04 5.48
CA ALA A 331 10.60 2.66 6.75
C ALA A 331 9.41 1.91 7.40
N GLN A 332 9.67 0.71 7.88
CA GLN A 332 8.67 -0.19 8.46
C GLN A 332 9.30 -1.04 9.57
N ASN A 333 8.46 -1.63 10.42
CA ASN A 333 8.92 -2.39 11.57
C ASN A 333 9.25 -3.86 11.28
N TRP A 334 9.23 -4.30 10.01
CA TRP A 334 9.59 -5.65 9.59
C TRP A 334 10.52 -5.66 8.38
N TYR A 335 11.25 -6.75 8.23
CA TYR A 335 12.11 -7.02 7.08
C TYR A 335 11.95 -8.49 6.70
N ASP A 336 11.39 -8.76 5.52
CA ASP A 336 11.08 -10.10 5.07
C ASP A 336 12.29 -10.74 4.40
N VAL A 337 12.57 -11.98 4.80
CA VAL A 337 13.56 -12.87 4.18
C VAL A 337 12.78 -13.93 3.40
N PRO A 338 12.82 -13.91 2.07
CA PRO A 338 12.09 -14.87 1.26
C PRO A 338 12.65 -16.28 1.43
N VAL A 339 11.74 -17.26 1.48
CA VAL A 339 12.07 -18.67 1.51
C VAL A 339 11.64 -19.28 0.17
N ASN A 340 12.55 -19.89 -0.55
CA ASN A 340 12.27 -20.49 -1.85
C ASN A 340 11.34 -21.71 -1.72
N GLY A 341 10.25 -21.71 -2.49
CA GLY A 341 9.33 -22.84 -2.61
C GLY A 341 8.42 -23.09 -1.42
N ALA A 342 8.46 -22.26 -0.35
CA ALA A 342 7.65 -22.45 0.85
C ALA A 342 6.36 -21.62 0.85
N ASP A 343 5.32 -22.13 1.51
CA ASP A 343 4.04 -21.45 1.74
C ASP A 343 4.09 -20.52 2.96
N TYR A 344 5.29 -20.05 3.31
CA TYR A 344 5.57 -19.12 4.40
C TYR A 344 6.82 -18.28 4.04
N HIS A 345 7.10 -17.25 4.83
CA HIS A 345 8.38 -16.53 4.78
C HIS A 345 8.93 -16.30 6.18
N LEU A 346 10.23 -16.07 6.26
CA LEU A 346 10.85 -15.57 7.47
C LEU A 346 10.77 -14.03 7.49
N SER A 347 10.70 -13.45 8.68
CA SER A 347 10.66 -12.00 8.82
C SER A 347 11.31 -11.57 10.13
N TYR A 348 12.08 -10.51 10.08
CA TYR A 348 12.53 -9.83 11.30
C TYR A 348 11.56 -8.74 11.68
N THR A 349 11.41 -8.46 12.97
CA THR A 349 10.64 -7.31 13.43
C THR A 349 11.39 -6.50 14.48
N VAL A 350 11.31 -5.18 14.35
CA VAL A 350 11.84 -4.20 15.28
C VAL A 350 10.71 -3.31 15.80
N THR A 351 10.52 -3.26 17.10
CA THR A 351 9.44 -2.49 17.71
C THR A 351 9.97 -1.57 18.81
N ARG A 352 9.19 -0.56 19.20
CA ARG A 352 9.51 0.27 20.39
C ARG A 352 9.49 -0.50 21.70
N SER A 353 8.92 -1.70 21.71
CA SER A 353 8.74 -2.53 22.89
C SER A 353 10.01 -3.25 23.38
N LYS A 354 11.19 -2.81 22.93
CA LYS A 354 12.49 -3.36 23.33
C LYS A 354 12.69 -4.85 22.97
N TYR A 355 12.10 -5.30 21.88
CA TYR A 355 12.31 -6.65 21.35
C TYR A 355 12.74 -6.61 19.90
N LEU A 356 13.71 -7.45 19.60
CA LEU A 356 14.09 -7.88 18.26
C LEU A 356 13.55 -9.30 18.07
N SER A 357 12.86 -9.55 16.98
CA SER A 357 12.25 -10.86 16.75
C SER A 357 12.56 -11.38 15.36
N LEU A 358 12.73 -12.71 15.28
CA LEU A 358 12.69 -13.50 14.05
C LEU A 358 11.40 -14.30 14.07
N LEU A 359 10.66 -14.34 12.98
CA LEU A 359 9.40 -15.06 12.92
C LEU A 359 9.22 -15.82 11.60
N ILE A 360 8.47 -16.92 11.66
CA ILE A 360 7.88 -17.58 10.50
C ILE A 360 6.46 -17.06 10.35
N TYR A 361 6.15 -16.54 9.18
CA TYR A 361 4.82 -16.06 8.83
C TYR A 361 4.14 -17.07 7.90
N ALA A 362 3.27 -17.91 8.44
CA ALA A 362 2.51 -18.89 7.66
C ALA A 362 1.33 -18.22 6.96
N TYR A 363 1.15 -18.47 5.65
CA TYR A 363 0.14 -17.79 4.84
C TYR A 363 -1.29 -18.27 5.12
N ASN A 364 -1.44 -19.51 5.63
CA ASN A 364 -2.74 -20.09 5.95
C ASN A 364 -2.67 -21.03 7.17
N LYS A 365 -3.83 -21.55 7.56
CA LYS A 365 -3.98 -22.43 8.72
C LYS A 365 -3.28 -23.79 8.52
N GLU A 366 -3.36 -24.33 7.33
CA GLU A 366 -2.82 -25.66 6.99
C GLU A 366 -1.30 -25.68 7.11
N VAL A 367 -0.65 -24.62 6.63
CA VAL A 367 0.81 -24.43 6.76
C VAL A 367 1.22 -24.34 8.23
N PHE A 368 0.48 -23.59 9.04
CA PHE A 368 0.76 -23.47 10.46
C PHE A 368 0.62 -24.80 11.19
N GLU A 369 -0.47 -25.55 10.96
CA GLU A 369 -0.72 -26.86 11.58
C GLU A 369 0.33 -27.90 11.15
N ARG A 370 0.78 -27.85 9.89
CA ARG A 370 1.88 -28.67 9.37
C ARG A 370 3.19 -28.38 10.12
N LEU A 371 3.55 -27.12 10.29
CA LEU A 371 4.73 -26.71 11.06
C LEU A 371 4.57 -27.08 12.55
N GLU A 372 3.40 -26.86 13.13
CA GLU A 372 3.10 -27.16 14.53
C GLU A 372 3.21 -28.67 14.82
N SER A 373 2.84 -29.53 13.88
CA SER A 373 3.02 -30.99 14.00
C SER A 373 4.48 -31.42 14.15
N LYS A 374 5.42 -30.58 13.66
CA LYS A 374 6.87 -30.80 13.73
C LYS A 374 7.56 -29.94 14.81
N LYS A 375 6.80 -29.24 15.64
CA LYS A 375 7.27 -28.28 16.65
C LYS A 375 8.43 -28.80 17.48
N SER A 376 8.29 -29.99 18.10
CA SER A 376 9.32 -30.54 19.00
C SER A 376 10.66 -30.74 18.29
N LYS A 377 10.62 -31.17 17.02
CA LYS A 377 11.83 -31.42 16.24
C LYS A 377 12.45 -30.12 15.74
N ILE A 378 11.63 -29.13 15.35
CA ILE A 378 12.10 -27.81 14.96
C ILE A 378 12.81 -27.14 16.15
N GLU A 379 12.20 -27.12 17.32
CA GLU A 379 12.77 -26.54 18.56
C GLU A 379 14.02 -27.28 19.03
N GLU A 380 14.08 -28.59 18.88
CA GLU A 380 15.26 -29.41 19.21
C GLU A 380 16.46 -29.04 18.33
N ILE A 381 16.26 -28.93 17.01
CA ILE A 381 17.33 -28.59 16.05
C ILE A 381 17.72 -27.12 16.16
N PHE A 382 16.74 -26.23 16.33
CA PHE A 382 16.95 -24.79 16.51
C PHE A 382 17.69 -24.47 17.83
N GLY A 383 17.56 -25.35 18.81
CA GLY A 383 18.24 -25.23 20.10
C GLY A 383 17.56 -24.33 21.13
N ASP A 384 16.37 -23.81 20.83
CA ASP A 384 15.59 -22.96 21.72
C ASP A 384 14.08 -23.11 21.48
N LYS A 385 13.28 -22.56 22.40
CA LYS A 385 11.81 -22.59 22.31
C LYS A 385 11.28 -21.43 21.48
N LEU A 386 10.24 -21.73 20.69
CA LEU A 386 9.53 -20.77 19.86
C LEU A 386 8.15 -20.46 20.46
N ASP A 387 7.71 -19.22 20.34
CA ASP A 387 6.35 -18.81 20.69
C ASP A 387 5.39 -19.10 19.52
N TRP A 388 4.47 -20.04 19.68
CA TRP A 388 3.51 -20.48 18.66
C TRP A 388 2.17 -19.78 18.85
N TYR A 389 1.82 -18.85 17.97
CA TYR A 389 0.58 -18.10 18.04
C TYR A 389 -0.41 -18.55 16.96
N SER A 390 -1.46 -19.24 17.38
CA SER A 390 -2.67 -19.38 16.56
C SER A 390 -3.49 -18.10 16.71
N SER A 391 -3.87 -17.45 15.58
CA SER A 391 -4.62 -16.20 15.63
C SER A 391 -5.99 -16.37 16.34
N ARG A 392 -6.49 -15.27 16.94
CA ARG A 392 -7.90 -15.18 17.39
C ARG A 392 -8.85 -15.39 16.21
N GLU A 393 -10.04 -15.95 16.46
CA GLU A 393 -11.08 -16.12 15.44
C GLU A 393 -11.23 -14.89 14.55
N GLY A 394 -11.06 -15.07 13.22
CA GLY A 394 -11.23 -14.02 12.19
C GLY A 394 -9.94 -13.41 11.60
N SER A 395 -8.74 -13.86 12.01
CA SER A 395 -7.47 -13.49 11.36
C SER A 395 -6.81 -14.76 10.80
N GLU A 396 -6.44 -14.75 9.52
CA GLU A 396 -5.79 -15.88 8.84
C GLU A 396 -4.28 -16.01 9.15
N ALA A 397 -3.68 -14.94 9.67
CA ALA A 397 -2.23 -14.88 9.89
C ALA A 397 -1.79 -15.65 11.13
N LYS A 398 -0.93 -16.64 10.95
CA LYS A 398 -0.33 -17.50 11.96
C LYS A 398 1.16 -17.23 12.05
N ARG A 399 1.69 -17.11 13.28
CA ARG A 399 3.07 -16.68 13.51
C ARG A 399 3.76 -17.61 14.50
N ILE A 400 5.00 -17.97 14.19
CA ILE A 400 5.90 -18.68 15.09
C ILE A 400 7.06 -17.71 15.33
N ILE A 401 7.31 -17.32 16.58
CA ILE A 401 8.17 -16.16 16.90
C ILE A 401 9.29 -16.61 17.83
N TYR A 402 10.51 -16.21 17.49
CA TYR A 402 11.65 -16.18 18.39
C TYR A 402 12.01 -14.73 18.68
N LYS A 403 12.18 -14.35 19.95
CA LYS A 403 12.42 -12.97 20.36
C LYS A 403 13.51 -12.87 21.42
N ARG A 404 14.27 -11.76 21.37
CA ARG A 404 15.17 -11.35 22.45
C ARG A 404 14.89 -9.91 22.89
N GLU A 405 15.18 -9.60 24.14
CA GLU A 405 15.20 -8.21 24.59
C GLU A 405 16.33 -7.46 23.92
N ALA A 406 16.03 -6.28 23.36
CA ALA A 406 16.97 -5.48 22.61
C ALA A 406 16.55 -4.00 22.62
N ASP A 407 17.52 -3.13 22.86
CA ASP A 407 17.38 -1.69 22.55
C ASP A 407 17.83 -1.47 21.11
N VAL A 408 16.93 -1.85 20.17
CA VAL A 408 17.24 -2.02 18.73
C VAL A 408 17.75 -0.76 18.04
N PHE A 409 17.51 0.41 18.61
CA PHE A 409 17.96 1.69 18.06
C PHE A 409 19.20 2.26 18.77
N ASN A 410 19.84 1.50 19.65
CA ASN A 410 21.09 1.87 20.28
C ASN A 410 22.28 1.58 19.33
N PRO A 411 22.96 2.62 18.81
CA PRO A 411 24.00 2.43 17.80
C PRO A 411 25.16 1.55 18.27
N SER A 412 25.48 1.57 19.57
CA SER A 412 26.61 0.80 20.11
C SER A 412 26.36 -0.72 20.20
N LYS A 413 25.12 -1.17 19.96
CA LYS A 413 24.72 -2.57 20.01
C LYS A 413 24.24 -3.12 18.67
N GLN A 414 24.21 -2.31 17.63
CA GLN A 414 23.64 -2.69 16.35
C GLN A 414 24.40 -3.85 15.71
N GLU A 415 25.72 -3.85 15.74
CA GLU A 415 26.56 -4.92 15.19
C GLU A 415 26.26 -6.27 15.87
N GLU A 416 26.13 -6.28 17.20
CA GLU A 416 25.70 -7.47 17.97
C GLU A 416 24.31 -7.96 17.54
N TYR A 417 23.39 -7.03 17.29
CA TYR A 417 22.04 -7.40 16.86
C TYR A 417 22.02 -7.92 15.42
N PHE A 418 22.79 -7.36 14.52
CA PHE A 418 22.90 -7.82 13.14
C PHE A 418 23.54 -9.22 13.05
N ALA A 419 24.60 -9.48 13.80
CA ALA A 419 25.18 -10.80 13.92
C ALA A 419 24.14 -11.82 14.43
N TRP A 420 23.44 -11.48 15.53
CA TRP A 420 22.37 -12.32 16.07
C TRP A 420 21.23 -12.61 15.06
N MET A 421 20.86 -11.61 14.26
CA MET A 421 19.81 -11.78 13.23
C MET A 421 20.24 -12.81 12.19
N ILE A 422 21.46 -12.72 11.70
CA ILE A 422 22.01 -13.66 10.72
C ILE A 422 22.10 -15.05 11.31
N ASP A 423 22.76 -15.21 12.47
CA ASP A 423 22.97 -16.51 13.11
C ASP A 423 21.63 -17.22 13.39
N LYS A 424 20.63 -16.50 13.94
CA LYS A 424 19.33 -17.10 14.24
C LYS A 424 18.48 -17.40 13.01
N CYS A 425 18.66 -16.66 11.91
CA CYS A 425 18.04 -17.00 10.63
C CYS A 425 18.62 -18.30 10.07
N ASP A 426 19.94 -18.45 10.11
CA ASP A 426 20.63 -19.64 9.64
C ASP A 426 20.23 -20.88 10.46
N GLU A 427 20.24 -20.76 11.80
CA GLU A 427 19.83 -21.83 12.70
C GLU A 427 18.37 -22.27 12.45
N LEU A 428 17.46 -21.29 12.27
CA LEU A 428 16.04 -21.59 11.99
C LEU A 428 15.85 -22.18 10.60
N SER A 429 16.53 -21.65 9.59
CA SER A 429 16.52 -22.19 8.22
C SER A 429 17.04 -23.63 8.18
N ASN A 430 18.15 -23.91 8.87
CA ASN A 430 18.68 -25.26 8.99
C ASN A 430 17.69 -26.22 9.68
N ALA A 431 17.01 -25.78 10.74
CA ALA A 431 15.98 -26.57 11.39
C ALA A 431 14.82 -26.90 10.45
N LEU A 432 14.37 -25.92 9.65
CA LEU A 432 13.30 -26.10 8.67
C LEU A 432 13.70 -27.04 7.53
N VAL A 433 14.94 -26.94 7.04
CA VAL A 433 15.50 -27.87 6.04
C VAL A 433 15.52 -29.30 6.57
N GLN A 434 16.04 -29.52 7.78
CA GLN A 434 16.17 -30.86 8.37
C GLN A 434 14.81 -31.53 8.67
N VAL A 435 13.76 -30.76 8.87
CA VAL A 435 12.39 -31.31 9.01
C VAL A 435 11.64 -31.41 7.68
N GLY A 436 12.29 -31.08 6.55
CA GLY A 436 11.72 -31.14 5.21
C GLY A 436 10.61 -30.11 4.95
N GLU A 437 10.72 -28.93 5.58
CA GLU A 437 9.82 -27.80 5.37
C GLU A 437 10.43 -26.73 4.46
N MET A 438 11.72 -26.77 4.25
CA MET A 438 12.49 -25.91 3.38
C MET A 438 13.39 -26.80 2.49
N ASP A 439 13.47 -26.51 1.22
CA ASP A 439 14.47 -27.15 0.37
C ASP A 439 15.86 -26.68 0.83
N GLU A 440 16.85 -27.59 0.82
CA GLU A 440 18.26 -27.17 0.94
C GLU A 440 18.48 -26.09 -0.11
N GLU A 441 18.98 -24.91 0.28
CA GLU A 441 19.27 -23.86 -0.71
C GLU A 441 20.10 -24.48 -1.84
N PRO A 442 19.60 -24.49 -3.07
CA PRO A 442 20.48 -24.72 -4.18
C PRO A 442 21.49 -23.59 -4.10
N GLN A 443 22.75 -23.87 -3.87
CA GLN A 443 23.80 -22.88 -4.05
C GLN A 443 23.49 -22.16 -5.36
N GLU A 444 23.37 -20.82 -5.38
CA GLU A 444 22.91 -19.98 -6.51
C GLU A 444 23.60 -20.29 -7.85
N LYS A 445 24.63 -21.09 -7.81
CA LYS A 445 25.35 -21.65 -8.96
C LYS A 445 24.54 -22.63 -9.81
N ASP A 446 23.40 -23.18 -9.34
CA ASP A 446 22.88 -24.40 -9.96
C ASP A 446 21.51 -24.29 -10.66
N LYS A 447 20.66 -23.31 -10.37
CA LYS A 447 19.32 -23.24 -10.97
C LYS A 447 19.34 -23.21 -12.51
N PHE A 448 20.35 -22.60 -13.10
CA PHE A 448 20.54 -22.51 -14.55
C PHE A 448 21.87 -23.10 -15.01
N SER A 449 22.55 -23.87 -14.17
CA SER A 449 23.82 -24.56 -14.50
C SER A 449 23.65 -25.48 -15.70
N LYS A 450 22.51 -26.18 -15.80
CA LYS A 450 22.20 -27.01 -16.98
C LYS A 450 22.09 -26.19 -18.25
N LEU A 451 21.50 -24.98 -18.20
CA LEU A 451 21.46 -24.09 -19.35
C LEU A 451 22.85 -23.57 -19.69
N LYS A 452 23.65 -23.20 -18.69
CA LYS A 452 25.05 -22.79 -18.88
C LYS A 452 25.85 -23.90 -19.54
N GLN A 453 25.82 -25.10 -18.99
CA GLN A 453 26.52 -26.27 -19.52
C GLN A 453 26.07 -26.63 -20.97
N TYR A 454 24.77 -26.53 -21.23
CA TYR A 454 24.22 -26.74 -22.56
C TYR A 454 24.79 -25.72 -23.57
N LEU A 455 24.80 -24.44 -23.22
CA LEU A 455 25.31 -23.36 -24.07
C LEU A 455 26.83 -23.48 -24.28
N GLU A 456 27.59 -23.79 -23.23
CA GLU A 456 29.04 -24.00 -23.33
C GLU A 456 29.41 -25.16 -24.25
N ASN A 457 28.60 -26.23 -24.28
CA ASN A 457 28.83 -27.46 -25.02
C ASN A 457 28.16 -27.50 -26.41
N CYS A 458 27.27 -26.55 -26.73
CA CYS A 458 26.47 -26.61 -27.97
C CYS A 458 27.27 -26.44 -29.27
N GLY A 459 28.51 -25.92 -29.20
CA GLY A 459 29.41 -25.77 -30.35
C GLY A 459 28.95 -24.76 -31.41
N LYS A 460 27.84 -24.08 -31.23
CA LYS A 460 27.23 -23.14 -32.18
C LYS A 460 27.63 -21.69 -31.86
N THR A 461 27.80 -20.91 -32.93
CA THR A 461 28.03 -19.46 -32.81
C THR A 461 26.72 -18.66 -32.76
N GLU A 462 25.64 -19.24 -33.25
CA GLU A 462 24.28 -18.69 -33.18
C GLU A 462 23.29 -19.81 -32.92
N LEU A 463 22.33 -19.56 -32.05
CA LEU A 463 21.38 -20.55 -31.55
C LEU A 463 20.03 -19.91 -31.26
N THR A 464 18.96 -20.50 -31.83
CA THR A 464 17.58 -20.16 -31.44
C THR A 464 17.07 -21.23 -30.49
N LEU A 465 16.57 -20.80 -29.29
CA LEU A 465 15.91 -21.66 -28.32
C LEU A 465 14.49 -21.16 -28.11
N THR A 466 13.51 -22.05 -28.13
CA THR A 466 12.17 -21.74 -27.68
C THR A 466 12.12 -21.70 -26.13
N PHE A 467 11.13 -21.04 -25.56
CA PHE A 467 10.95 -21.06 -24.10
C PHE A 467 10.74 -22.48 -23.57
N VAL A 468 10.08 -23.34 -24.35
CA VAL A 468 9.90 -24.78 -24.05
C VAL A 468 11.24 -25.52 -24.05
N ASP A 469 12.13 -25.22 -24.99
CA ASP A 469 13.48 -25.82 -24.99
C ASP A 469 14.27 -25.42 -23.75
N ILE A 470 14.16 -24.15 -23.37
CA ILE A 470 14.82 -23.64 -22.15
C ILE A 470 14.26 -24.32 -20.92
N GLU A 471 12.93 -24.44 -20.80
CA GLU A 471 12.28 -25.16 -19.69
C GLU A 471 12.70 -26.62 -19.62
N ALA A 472 12.80 -27.29 -20.77
CA ALA A 472 13.28 -28.66 -20.84
C ALA A 472 14.75 -28.80 -20.39
N ILE A 473 15.60 -27.84 -20.76
CA ILE A 473 17.02 -27.82 -20.36
C ILE A 473 17.18 -27.57 -18.86
N ILE A 474 16.46 -26.58 -18.32
CA ILE A 474 16.57 -26.21 -16.91
C ILE A 474 15.78 -27.15 -15.98
N GLY A 475 14.81 -27.90 -16.52
CA GLY A 475 13.99 -28.85 -15.77
C GLY A 475 12.87 -28.22 -14.96
N CYS A 476 12.53 -26.95 -15.21
CA CYS A 476 11.44 -26.24 -14.53
C CYS A 476 10.80 -25.18 -15.44
N THR A 477 9.57 -24.75 -15.11
CA THR A 477 8.86 -23.73 -15.89
C THR A 477 9.47 -22.34 -15.69
N LEU A 478 9.46 -21.55 -16.76
CA LEU A 478 9.85 -20.15 -16.73
C LEU A 478 8.85 -19.30 -15.95
N CYS A 479 9.33 -18.24 -15.32
CA CYS A 479 8.46 -17.30 -14.62
C CYS A 479 7.59 -16.49 -15.60
N LYS A 480 6.44 -15.98 -15.13
CA LYS A 480 5.51 -15.19 -15.96
C LYS A 480 6.17 -13.97 -16.62
N SER A 481 7.19 -13.39 -16.00
CA SER A 481 7.93 -12.25 -16.58
C SER A 481 8.71 -12.63 -17.83
N ALA A 482 9.22 -13.85 -17.95
CA ALA A 482 9.92 -14.35 -19.12
C ALA A 482 8.99 -14.41 -20.34
N TYR A 483 7.71 -14.73 -20.14
CA TYR A 483 6.70 -14.82 -21.18
C TYR A 483 6.11 -13.47 -21.60
N ASN A 484 6.12 -12.48 -20.71
CA ASN A 484 5.37 -11.25 -20.90
C ASN A 484 6.24 -10.03 -21.22
N TYR A 485 7.53 -10.06 -20.91
CA TYR A 485 8.40 -8.88 -21.01
C TYR A 485 9.74 -9.22 -21.67
N SER A 486 10.03 -8.61 -22.81
CA SER A 486 11.33 -8.76 -23.47
C SER A 486 12.50 -8.25 -22.61
N ALA A 487 12.25 -7.26 -21.77
CA ALA A 487 13.23 -6.71 -20.82
C ALA A 487 13.72 -7.74 -19.78
N TYR A 488 12.95 -8.78 -19.48
CA TYR A 488 13.38 -9.88 -18.61
C TYR A 488 14.66 -10.57 -19.10
N TRP A 489 14.85 -10.65 -20.42
CA TRP A 489 15.94 -11.36 -21.06
C TRP A 489 17.21 -10.52 -21.23
N ASN A 490 17.22 -9.28 -20.74
CA ASN A 490 18.41 -8.43 -20.71
C ASN A 490 19.19 -8.65 -19.42
N PRO A 491 20.53 -8.75 -19.47
CA PRO A 491 21.37 -8.84 -18.27
C PRO A 491 21.13 -7.64 -17.34
N SER A 492 20.91 -7.92 -16.08
CA SER A 492 20.75 -6.90 -15.04
C SER A 492 21.13 -7.50 -13.67
N PRO A 493 21.43 -6.69 -12.66
CA PRO A 493 21.78 -7.20 -11.31
C PRO A 493 20.70 -8.10 -10.70
N THR A 494 19.44 -8.01 -11.18
CA THR A 494 18.29 -8.77 -10.65
C THR A 494 17.84 -9.94 -11.52
N HIS A 495 18.49 -10.17 -12.68
CA HIS A 495 18.07 -11.18 -13.65
C HIS A 495 19.09 -12.31 -13.76
N THR A 496 18.94 -13.36 -12.96
CA THR A 496 19.89 -14.49 -12.91
C THR A 496 20.01 -15.23 -14.25
N MET A 497 18.90 -15.52 -14.94
CA MET A 497 18.95 -16.30 -16.20
C MET A 497 19.68 -15.58 -17.35
N PRO A 498 19.41 -14.31 -17.70
CA PRO A 498 20.19 -13.60 -18.70
C PRO A 498 21.68 -13.49 -18.33
N ASN A 499 21.98 -13.33 -17.04
CA ASN A 499 23.37 -13.32 -16.57
C ASN A 499 24.04 -14.67 -16.72
N THR A 500 23.31 -15.78 -16.53
CA THR A 500 23.81 -17.14 -16.81
C THR A 500 24.11 -17.36 -18.30
N ILE A 501 23.24 -16.86 -19.19
CA ILE A 501 23.48 -16.88 -20.64
C ILE A 501 24.75 -16.10 -20.99
N LEU A 502 24.91 -14.92 -20.40
CA LEU A 502 26.10 -14.09 -20.59
C LEU A 502 27.35 -14.78 -20.05
N ALA A 503 27.28 -15.40 -18.88
CA ALA A 503 28.38 -16.15 -18.27
C ALA A 503 28.76 -17.44 -19.04
N ALA A 504 27.84 -17.95 -19.86
CA ALA A 504 28.11 -19.05 -20.82
C ALA A 504 28.76 -18.57 -22.11
N GLY A 505 29.09 -17.29 -22.23
CA GLY A 505 29.69 -16.70 -23.42
C GLY A 505 28.71 -16.38 -24.54
N PHE A 506 27.40 -16.25 -24.24
CA PHE A 506 26.36 -15.88 -25.20
C PHE A 506 25.70 -14.57 -24.82
N LYS A 507 25.20 -13.84 -25.83
CA LYS A 507 24.33 -12.67 -25.63
C LYS A 507 22.97 -12.94 -26.28
N VAL A 508 21.92 -12.40 -25.70
CA VAL A 508 20.58 -12.38 -26.31
C VAL A 508 20.57 -11.29 -27.37
N VAL A 509 20.33 -11.71 -28.64
CA VAL A 509 20.25 -10.79 -29.78
C VAL A 509 18.85 -10.30 -29.99
N SER A 510 17.88 -11.19 -29.93
CA SER A 510 16.46 -10.84 -30.03
C SER A 510 15.59 -11.79 -29.19
N VAL A 511 14.44 -11.26 -28.78
CA VAL A 511 13.40 -11.98 -28.06
C VAL A 511 12.10 -11.86 -28.85
N ASP A 512 11.53 -12.96 -29.25
CA ASP A 512 10.19 -12.99 -29.84
C ASP A 512 9.19 -13.58 -28.84
N LEU A 513 8.37 -12.72 -28.27
CA LEU A 513 7.33 -13.11 -27.29
C LEU A 513 6.12 -13.78 -27.96
N VAL A 514 5.93 -13.63 -29.28
CA VAL A 514 4.84 -14.27 -30.03
C VAL A 514 5.18 -15.73 -30.32
N SER A 515 6.35 -15.98 -30.90
CA SER A 515 6.86 -17.34 -31.14
C SER A 515 7.49 -17.97 -29.90
N LYS A 516 7.61 -17.20 -28.79
CA LYS A 516 8.22 -17.62 -27.51
C LYS A 516 9.62 -18.19 -27.73
N SER A 517 10.49 -17.41 -28.37
CA SER A 517 11.84 -17.83 -28.70
C SER A 517 12.89 -16.74 -28.48
N LEU A 518 14.13 -17.19 -28.27
CA LEU A 518 15.32 -16.35 -28.14
C LEU A 518 16.29 -16.65 -29.23
N LEU A 519 16.89 -15.60 -29.82
CA LEU A 519 18.08 -15.73 -30.65
C LEU A 519 19.31 -15.37 -29.79
N LEU A 520 20.22 -16.34 -29.64
CA LEU A 520 21.45 -16.22 -28.88
C LEU A 520 22.64 -16.21 -29.82
N GLN A 521 23.64 -15.36 -29.57
CA GLN A 521 24.87 -15.29 -30.33
C GLN A 521 26.07 -15.38 -29.40
N LYS A 522 27.06 -16.21 -29.78
CA LYS A 522 28.29 -16.39 -29.01
C LYS A 522 29.14 -15.12 -29.04
N ILE A 523 29.63 -14.72 -27.90
CA ILE A 523 30.54 -13.58 -27.76
C ILE A 523 31.92 -14.03 -28.20
N ILE A 524 32.41 -13.50 -29.31
CA ILE A 524 33.76 -13.75 -29.80
C ILE A 524 34.65 -12.66 -29.23
N GLU A 525 35.52 -12.99 -28.28
CA GLU A 525 36.59 -12.08 -27.85
C GLU A 525 37.55 -11.89 -29.04
N THR A 526 37.48 -10.74 -29.67
CA THR A 526 38.54 -10.31 -30.59
C THR A 526 39.77 -9.97 -29.73
N SER A 527 40.72 -10.90 -29.69
CA SER A 527 42.05 -10.66 -29.14
C SER A 527 42.78 -9.61 -29.98
N GLY A 528 42.52 -8.35 -29.71
CA GLY A 528 43.28 -7.21 -30.20
C GLY A 528 44.53 -7.04 -29.40
N LYS A 529 45.65 -7.52 -29.92
CA LYS A 529 46.98 -7.08 -29.48
C LYS A 529 47.06 -5.55 -29.60
N LEU A 530 47.17 -4.84 -28.51
CA LEU A 530 47.79 -3.52 -28.45
C LEU A 530 49.28 -3.74 -28.46
N SER A 531 49.88 -3.72 -29.63
CA SER A 531 51.32 -3.40 -29.80
C SER A 531 51.44 -1.89 -29.94
N ASN A 532 52.19 -1.31 -29.04
CA ASN A 532 52.91 -0.04 -29.06
C ASN A 532 52.77 0.81 -30.34
N LEU A 533 52.23 2.03 -30.18
CA LEU A 533 52.97 3.26 -30.62
C LEU A 533 52.36 4.44 -29.83
#